data_7fdef8efd14340a0af5b54a541b9872d
#
_entry.id   7fdef8efd14340a0af5b54a541b9872d
#
_cell.length_a   1.000
_cell.length_b   1.000
_cell.length_c   1.000
_cell.angle_alpha   90.00
_cell.angle_beta   90.00
_cell.angle_gamma   90.00
#
_symmetry.space_group_name_H-M   'P 1'
#
loop_
_entity.id
_entity.type
_entity.pdbx_description
1 polymer ?
#
loop_
_entity_poly.entity_id
_entity_poly.type
_entity_poly.pdbx_seq_one_letter_code
_entity_poly.pdbx_strand_id
1 'polypeptide(L)'
;MAAKKNAKPKLVAEGRVNAGEELIATLKRRFAEHPHRHPGLDWQTVEARLDAGALAKLTQMEDTFGEPDVALIEGPSTVVFVDCARESPSGRRSLCYDREAWQARKEARPASNVLDVAGSMGIELLTENEYRDLQTLDEFDTKTSSWVVTPRAIREAGGALFCDRRYGHVFVYHNGAESYYAARGFRAKLRVPTA
;
A
#
# COMPACT_ATOMS: atom_id res chain seq x y z
N MET A 1 -50.48 1.20 22.40
CA MET A 1 -49.00 1.30 22.40
C MET A 1 -48.44 0.68 21.15
N ALA A 2 -48.03 1.46 20.16
CA ALA A 2 -47.50 0.99 18.90
C ALA A 2 -45.97 1.07 18.92
N ALA A 3 -45.29 -0.06 18.76
CA ALA A 3 -43.84 -0.17 18.73
C ALA A 3 -43.26 0.47 17.45
N LYS A 4 -42.36 1.44 17.62
CA LYS A 4 -41.56 2.03 16.52
C LYS A 4 -40.60 0.97 15.95
N LYS A 5 -40.77 0.61 14.68
CA LYS A 5 -39.82 -0.20 13.91
C LYS A 5 -38.54 0.62 13.65
N ASN A 6 -37.41 0.09 14.06
CA ASN A 6 -36.07 0.65 13.83
C ASN A 6 -35.73 0.60 12.32
N ALA A 7 -35.61 1.78 11.69
CA ALA A 7 -35.26 1.94 10.27
C ALA A 7 -33.74 2.19 10.01
N LYS A 8 -32.82 1.70 10.87
CA LYS A 8 -31.39 1.99 10.77
C LYS A 8 -30.50 1.06 9.93
N PRO A 9 -30.87 -0.19 9.51
CA PRO A 9 -29.92 -1.00 8.73
C PRO A 9 -29.80 -0.63 7.26
N LYS A 10 -30.82 -0.04 6.65
CA LYS A 10 -30.86 0.19 5.19
C LYS A 10 -29.97 1.33 4.71
N LEU A 11 -29.91 2.45 5.42
CA LEU A 11 -29.05 3.60 5.07
C LEU A 11 -27.55 3.31 5.15
N VAL A 12 -27.13 2.46 6.08
CA VAL A 12 -25.70 2.07 6.22
C VAL A 12 -25.27 1.12 5.10
N ALA A 13 -26.18 0.28 4.61
CA ALA A 13 -25.91 -0.62 3.50
C ALA A 13 -25.81 0.14 2.17
N GLU A 14 -26.72 1.07 1.91
CA GLU A 14 -26.72 1.90 0.69
C GLU A 14 -25.47 2.81 0.61
N GLY A 15 -25.03 3.42 1.71
CA GLY A 15 -23.81 4.22 1.75
C GLY A 15 -22.53 3.40 1.49
N ARG A 16 -22.48 2.14 1.91
CA ARG A 16 -21.36 1.24 1.65
C ARG A 16 -21.32 0.72 0.21
N VAL A 17 -22.48 0.48 -0.39
CA VAL A 17 -22.57 0.08 -1.80
C VAL A 17 -22.07 1.21 -2.69
N ASN A 18 -22.49 2.46 -2.48
CA ASN A 18 -22.02 3.60 -3.24
C ASN A 18 -20.50 3.82 -3.11
N ALA A 19 -19.95 3.70 -1.91
CA ALA A 19 -18.50 3.84 -1.70
C ALA A 19 -17.68 2.75 -2.43
N GLY A 20 -18.20 1.51 -2.49
CA GLY A 20 -17.57 0.43 -3.25
C GLY A 20 -17.59 0.67 -4.75
N GLU A 21 -18.71 1.16 -5.28
CA GLU A 21 -18.87 1.49 -6.71
C GLU A 21 -17.96 2.68 -7.11
N GLU A 22 -17.86 3.70 -6.28
CA GLU A 22 -16.95 4.84 -6.48
C GLU A 22 -15.47 4.42 -6.48
N LEU A 23 -15.09 3.51 -5.58
CA LEU A 23 -13.75 2.94 -5.56
C LEU A 23 -13.48 2.17 -6.85
N ILE A 24 -14.36 1.25 -7.26
CA ILE A 24 -14.21 0.47 -8.50
C ILE A 24 -14.07 1.40 -9.71
N ALA A 25 -14.88 2.45 -9.79
CA ALA A 25 -14.80 3.45 -10.87
C ALA A 25 -13.43 4.18 -10.85
N THR A 26 -12.92 4.51 -9.68
CA THR A 26 -11.60 5.14 -9.52
C THR A 26 -10.48 4.21 -9.96
N LEU A 27 -10.50 2.95 -9.51
CA LEU A 27 -9.50 1.94 -9.90
C LEU A 27 -9.54 1.67 -11.40
N LYS A 28 -10.73 1.52 -11.98
CA LYS A 28 -10.93 1.31 -13.43
C LYS A 28 -10.38 2.47 -14.25
N ARG A 29 -10.64 3.70 -13.83
CA ARG A 29 -10.12 4.89 -14.51
C ARG A 29 -8.59 4.91 -14.47
N ARG A 30 -7.97 4.68 -13.29
CA ARG A 30 -6.51 4.63 -13.12
C ARG A 30 -5.88 3.51 -13.96
N PHE A 31 -6.48 2.33 -13.96
CA PHE A 31 -6.08 1.22 -14.82
C PHE A 31 -6.07 1.62 -16.30
N ALA A 32 -7.10 2.31 -16.78
CA ALA A 32 -7.17 2.77 -18.17
C ALA A 32 -6.16 3.87 -18.50
N GLU A 33 -5.80 4.72 -17.53
CA GLU A 33 -4.82 5.80 -17.68
C GLU A 33 -3.37 5.29 -17.76
N HIS A 34 -3.08 4.10 -17.20
CA HIS A 34 -1.73 3.55 -17.09
C HIS A 34 -1.54 2.14 -17.67
N PRO A 35 -1.91 1.90 -18.96
CA PRO A 35 -1.90 0.55 -19.55
C PRO A 35 -0.49 -0.09 -19.60
N HIS A 36 0.57 0.72 -19.52
CA HIS A 36 1.95 0.25 -19.48
C HIS A 36 2.32 -0.50 -18.18
N ARG A 37 1.56 -0.34 -17.10
CA ARG A 37 1.79 -1.03 -15.82
C ARG A 37 1.35 -2.49 -15.83
N HIS A 38 0.42 -2.84 -16.73
CA HIS A 38 -0.22 -4.15 -16.79
C HIS A 38 -0.48 -4.63 -18.24
N PRO A 39 0.55 -4.68 -19.10
CA PRO A 39 0.38 -5.02 -20.50
C PRO A 39 -0.28 -6.40 -20.66
N GLY A 40 -1.32 -6.46 -21.51
CA GLY A 40 -2.04 -7.70 -21.81
C GLY A 40 -3.11 -8.11 -20.80
N LEU A 41 -3.32 -7.35 -19.73
CA LEU A 41 -4.39 -7.57 -18.77
C LEU A 41 -5.59 -6.68 -19.11
N ASP A 42 -6.80 -7.22 -19.03
CA ASP A 42 -8.03 -6.46 -19.18
C ASP A 42 -8.72 -6.18 -17.82
N TRP A 43 -9.50 -5.09 -17.78
CA TRP A 43 -10.17 -4.69 -16.54
C TRP A 43 -11.22 -5.70 -16.07
N GLN A 44 -11.92 -6.41 -16.98
CA GLN A 44 -12.94 -7.38 -16.57
C GLN A 44 -12.34 -8.52 -15.77
N THR A 45 -11.16 -8.98 -16.19
CA THR A 45 -10.35 -9.98 -15.45
C THR A 45 -9.95 -9.48 -14.06
N VAL A 46 -9.60 -8.22 -13.93
CA VAL A 46 -9.25 -7.59 -12.64
C VAL A 46 -10.49 -7.46 -11.75
N GLU A 47 -11.55 -6.86 -12.28
CA GLU A 47 -12.79 -6.58 -11.55
C GLU A 47 -13.46 -7.86 -11.03
N ALA A 48 -13.45 -8.95 -11.80
CA ALA A 48 -14.00 -10.24 -11.40
C ALA A 48 -13.31 -10.84 -10.15
N ARG A 49 -12.12 -10.36 -9.78
CA ARG A 49 -11.35 -10.80 -8.61
C ARG A 49 -11.52 -9.89 -7.38
N LEU A 50 -12.25 -8.78 -7.51
CA LEU A 50 -12.45 -7.83 -6.42
C LEU A 50 -13.62 -8.24 -5.52
N ASP A 51 -13.33 -9.04 -4.51
CA ASP A 51 -14.30 -9.34 -3.47
C ASP A 51 -14.41 -8.19 -2.43
N ALA A 52 -15.36 -8.30 -1.52
CA ALA A 52 -15.56 -7.30 -0.46
C ALA A 52 -14.33 -7.11 0.44
N GLY A 53 -13.53 -8.18 0.63
CA GLY A 53 -12.30 -8.12 1.43
C GLY A 53 -11.18 -7.34 0.71
N ALA A 54 -11.00 -7.58 -0.59
CA ALA A 54 -10.06 -6.83 -1.42
C ALA A 54 -10.46 -5.35 -1.49
N LEU A 55 -11.74 -5.05 -1.73
CA LEU A 55 -12.25 -3.68 -1.79
C LEU A 55 -12.04 -2.93 -0.47
N ALA A 56 -12.26 -3.57 0.68
CA ALA A 56 -12.02 -2.95 1.99
C ALA A 56 -10.53 -2.58 2.20
N LYS A 57 -9.60 -3.40 1.74
CA LYS A 57 -8.16 -3.13 1.80
C LYS A 57 -7.75 -2.02 0.83
N LEU A 58 -8.27 -2.05 -0.41
CA LEU A 58 -8.02 -1.01 -1.41
C LEU A 58 -8.59 0.34 -0.97
N THR A 59 -9.74 0.37 -0.28
CA THR A 59 -10.26 1.59 0.37
C THR A 59 -9.25 2.16 1.34
N GLN A 60 -8.65 1.34 2.22
CA GLN A 60 -7.64 1.82 3.16
C GLN A 60 -6.36 2.31 2.46
N MET A 61 -5.98 1.70 1.33
CA MET A 61 -4.87 2.18 0.52
C MET A 61 -5.17 3.57 -0.09
N GLU A 62 -6.40 3.79 -0.60
CA GLU A 62 -6.85 5.11 -1.06
C GLU A 62 -6.90 6.14 0.08
N ASP A 63 -7.53 5.80 1.20
CA ASP A 63 -7.69 6.68 2.38
C ASP A 63 -6.35 7.15 2.94
N THR A 64 -5.28 6.39 2.70
CA THR A 64 -3.90 6.73 3.08
C THR A 64 -3.09 7.36 1.95
N PHE A 65 -3.74 7.74 0.85
CA PHE A 65 -3.15 8.40 -0.33
C PHE A 65 -2.13 7.52 -1.07
N GLY A 66 -2.42 6.22 -1.17
CA GLY A 66 -1.56 5.25 -1.88
C GLY A 66 -1.78 5.25 -3.39
N GLU A 67 -2.96 5.63 -3.84
CA GLU A 67 -3.36 5.57 -5.25
C GLU A 67 -3.11 4.18 -5.84
N PRO A 68 -3.69 3.09 -5.26
CA PRO A 68 -3.41 1.73 -5.72
C PRO A 68 -3.81 1.53 -7.18
N ASP A 69 -2.93 0.90 -7.94
CA ASP A 69 -3.14 0.51 -9.33
C ASP A 69 -2.56 -0.89 -9.58
N VAL A 70 -3.03 -1.55 -10.63
CA VAL A 70 -2.49 -2.86 -11.01
C VAL A 70 -1.11 -2.68 -11.63
N ALA A 71 -0.14 -3.45 -11.13
CA ALA A 71 1.21 -3.47 -11.67
C ALA A 71 1.72 -4.92 -11.75
N LEU A 72 2.27 -5.31 -12.91
CA LEU A 72 2.78 -6.66 -13.14
C LEU A 72 4.20 -6.83 -12.59
N ILE A 73 4.35 -6.67 -11.27
CA ILE A 73 5.64 -6.82 -10.58
C ILE A 73 5.91 -8.26 -10.10
N GLU A 74 4.92 -9.16 -10.19
CA GLU A 74 5.04 -10.57 -9.80
C GLU A 74 4.76 -11.54 -10.96
N GLY A 75 4.83 -11.04 -12.21
CA GLY A 75 4.57 -11.80 -13.43
C GLY A 75 3.09 -11.74 -13.89
N PRO A 76 2.81 -12.29 -15.09
CA PRO A 76 1.56 -12.02 -15.81
C PRO A 76 0.32 -12.74 -15.24
N SER A 77 0.51 -13.78 -14.42
CA SER A 77 -0.61 -14.57 -13.87
C SER A 77 -1.15 -14.05 -12.56
N THR A 78 -0.44 -13.13 -11.89
CA THR A 78 -0.82 -12.61 -10.58
C THR A 78 -1.31 -11.17 -10.70
N VAL A 79 -2.55 -10.90 -10.32
CA VAL A 79 -3.06 -9.53 -10.21
C VAL A 79 -2.62 -8.96 -8.87
N VAL A 80 -1.80 -7.92 -8.93
CA VAL A 80 -1.29 -7.22 -7.75
C VAL A 80 -1.64 -5.75 -7.87
N PHE A 81 -2.34 -5.21 -6.88
CA PHE A 81 -2.46 -3.78 -6.68
C PHE A 81 -1.29 -3.26 -5.87
N VAL A 82 -0.68 -2.18 -6.33
CA VAL A 82 0.48 -1.55 -5.68
C VAL A 82 0.19 -0.06 -5.48
N ASP A 83 0.70 0.51 -4.42
CA ASP A 83 0.69 1.96 -4.24
C ASP A 83 1.47 2.66 -5.36
N CYS A 84 0.74 3.34 -6.23
CA CYS A 84 1.27 4.06 -7.38
C CYS A 84 1.21 5.58 -7.23
N ALA A 85 0.93 6.11 -6.04
CA ALA A 85 1.12 7.53 -5.75
C ALA A 85 2.57 7.94 -6.05
N ARG A 86 2.79 9.12 -6.63
CA ARG A 86 4.13 9.59 -7.03
C ARG A 86 5.15 9.52 -5.89
N GLU A 87 4.72 9.87 -4.70
CA GLU A 87 5.55 9.85 -3.49
C GLU A 87 5.00 8.80 -2.50
N SER A 88 5.81 8.33 -1.57
CA SER A 88 5.35 7.44 -0.50
C SER A 88 4.04 7.95 0.10
N PRO A 89 3.02 7.11 0.30
CA PRO A 89 1.69 7.52 0.75
C PRO A 89 1.74 8.41 1.99
N SER A 90 1.16 9.61 1.92
CA SER A 90 1.31 10.63 2.97
C SER A 90 0.68 10.21 4.30
N GLY A 91 -0.38 9.41 4.27
CA GLY A 91 -1.03 8.86 5.46
C GLY A 91 -0.24 7.74 6.15
N ARG A 92 0.89 7.30 5.56
CA ARG A 92 1.73 6.20 6.08
C ARG A 92 3.19 6.60 6.24
N ARG A 93 3.48 7.87 6.47
CA ARG A 93 4.83 8.42 6.73
C ARG A 93 5.11 8.58 8.22
N SER A 94 6.34 8.93 8.55
CA SER A 94 6.82 9.18 9.93
C SER A 94 6.69 7.96 10.84
N LEU A 95 6.96 6.77 10.31
CA LEU A 95 6.89 5.50 11.02
C LEU A 95 8.29 4.88 11.13
N CYS A 96 8.62 4.29 12.29
CA CYS A 96 9.76 3.38 12.40
C CYS A 96 9.41 2.01 11.82
N TYR A 97 10.37 1.10 11.72
CA TYR A 97 10.18 -0.10 10.92
C TYR A 97 9.18 -1.09 11.52
N ASP A 98 9.38 -1.54 12.75
CA ASP A 98 8.56 -2.57 13.38
C ASP A 98 8.27 -2.31 14.86
N ARG A 99 7.51 -3.22 15.48
CA ARG A 99 7.08 -3.11 16.86
C ARG A 99 8.22 -3.12 17.86
N GLU A 100 9.26 -3.94 17.66
CA GLU A 100 10.41 -4.01 18.52
C GLU A 100 11.17 -2.67 18.53
N ALA A 101 11.46 -2.13 17.34
CA ALA A 101 12.07 -0.83 17.17
C ALA A 101 11.22 0.30 17.78
N TRP A 102 9.90 0.21 17.61
CA TRP A 102 8.96 1.17 18.20
C TRP A 102 8.97 1.14 19.73
N GLN A 103 9.00 -0.07 20.33
CA GLN A 103 9.05 -0.24 21.78
C GLN A 103 10.39 0.17 22.39
N ALA A 104 11.50 -0.03 21.68
CA ALA A 104 12.83 0.37 22.12
C ALA A 104 13.01 1.88 22.29
N ARG A 105 12.18 2.69 21.62
CA ARG A 105 12.24 4.15 21.74
C ARG A 105 11.66 4.62 23.07
N LYS A 106 12.47 5.30 23.86
CA LYS A 106 12.08 5.92 25.13
C LYS A 106 11.43 7.28 24.92
N GLU A 107 11.91 8.05 23.93
CA GLU A 107 11.48 9.41 23.65
C GLU A 107 11.14 9.57 22.16
N ALA A 108 10.37 10.60 21.82
CA ALA A 108 9.96 10.93 20.46
C ALA A 108 9.48 9.69 19.68
N ARG A 109 8.62 8.88 20.30
CA ARG A 109 8.08 7.66 19.69
C ARG A 109 7.09 8.05 18.59
N PRO A 110 7.20 7.49 17.35
CA PRO A 110 6.21 7.72 16.31
C PRO A 110 4.85 7.15 16.69
N ALA A 111 3.79 7.57 15.99
CA ALA A 111 2.41 7.11 16.27
C ALA A 111 2.27 5.58 16.14
N SER A 112 3.01 4.96 15.22
CA SER A 112 3.03 3.52 15.00
C SER A 112 4.33 3.10 14.29
N ASN A 113 4.35 1.89 13.80
CA ASN A 113 5.42 1.34 12.98
C ASN A 113 4.85 0.74 11.68
N VAL A 114 5.71 0.53 10.70
CA VAL A 114 5.34 0.11 9.34
C VAL A 114 4.67 -1.26 9.33
N LEU A 115 5.23 -2.26 10.01
CA LEU A 115 4.71 -3.63 9.96
C LEU A 115 3.34 -3.74 10.64
N ASP A 116 3.11 -3.01 11.73
CA ASP A 116 1.80 -3.00 12.41
C ASP A 116 0.74 -2.30 11.55
N VAL A 117 1.09 -1.20 10.90
CA VAL A 117 0.15 -0.50 10.00
C VAL A 117 -0.18 -1.37 8.80
N ALA A 118 0.81 -1.94 8.11
CA ALA A 118 0.58 -2.83 6.98
C ALA A 118 -0.27 -4.06 7.38
N GLY A 119 0.06 -4.68 8.52
CA GLY A 119 -0.70 -5.82 9.06
C GLY A 119 -2.15 -5.47 9.40
N SER A 120 -2.41 -4.29 10.00
CA SER A 120 -3.76 -3.84 10.32
C SER A 120 -4.61 -3.57 9.07
N MET A 121 -3.98 -3.14 7.97
CA MET A 121 -4.62 -2.93 6.67
C MET A 121 -4.75 -4.24 5.86
N GLY A 122 -4.06 -5.31 6.27
CA GLY A 122 -4.02 -6.58 5.54
C GLY A 122 -3.31 -6.48 4.18
N ILE A 123 -2.29 -5.63 4.09
CA ILE A 123 -1.45 -5.38 2.91
C ILE A 123 0.00 -5.72 3.21
N GLU A 124 0.82 -5.89 2.18
CA GLU A 124 2.21 -6.30 2.30
C GLU A 124 3.17 -5.20 1.84
N LEU A 125 4.31 -5.06 2.52
CA LEU A 125 5.39 -4.22 2.04
C LEU A 125 5.97 -4.79 0.74
N LEU A 126 6.50 -3.92 -0.12
CA LEU A 126 7.32 -4.34 -1.25
C LEU A 126 8.67 -4.88 -0.75
N THR A 127 9.14 -5.94 -1.38
CA THR A 127 10.56 -6.33 -1.30
C THR A 127 11.42 -5.34 -2.09
N GLU A 128 12.74 -5.40 -1.93
CA GLU A 128 13.66 -4.58 -2.74
C GLU A 128 13.47 -4.84 -4.25
N ASN A 129 13.34 -6.10 -4.66
CA ASN A 129 13.16 -6.44 -6.07
C ASN A 129 11.85 -5.87 -6.62
N GLU A 130 10.74 -6.06 -5.92
CA GLU A 130 9.44 -5.50 -6.33
C GLU A 130 9.44 -3.96 -6.37
N TYR A 131 10.17 -3.31 -5.46
CA TYR A 131 10.34 -1.86 -5.52
C TYR A 131 11.12 -1.45 -6.76
N ARG A 132 12.19 -2.18 -7.12
CA ARG A 132 12.95 -1.93 -8.35
C ARG A 132 12.12 -2.18 -9.60
N ASP A 133 11.33 -3.25 -9.63
CA ASP A 133 10.43 -3.55 -10.75
C ASP A 133 9.36 -2.46 -10.91
N LEU A 134 8.76 -2.00 -9.81
CA LEU A 134 7.82 -0.87 -9.83
C LEU A 134 8.47 0.40 -10.42
N GLN A 135 9.72 0.68 -10.08
CA GLN A 135 10.48 1.83 -10.59
C GLN A 135 10.85 1.74 -12.08
N THR A 136 10.65 0.58 -12.72
CA THR A 136 10.77 0.45 -14.19
C THR A 136 9.52 0.93 -14.91
N LEU A 137 8.39 0.96 -14.22
CA LEU A 137 7.10 1.35 -14.78
C LEU A 137 6.93 2.88 -14.79
N ASP A 138 7.31 3.55 -13.71
CA ASP A 138 7.22 5.00 -13.55
C ASP A 138 8.27 5.50 -12.53
N GLU A 139 8.35 6.82 -12.34
CA GLU A 139 9.22 7.43 -11.34
C GLU A 139 8.49 7.66 -10.01
N PHE A 140 8.89 6.90 -8.98
CA PHE A 140 8.32 6.99 -7.65
C PHE A 140 9.36 7.45 -6.62
N ASP A 141 8.89 8.04 -5.50
CA ASP A 141 9.74 8.45 -4.36
C ASP A 141 10.90 9.37 -4.75
N THR A 142 10.64 10.34 -5.62
CA THR A 142 11.66 11.32 -6.05
C THR A 142 11.98 12.35 -4.97
N LYS A 143 11.08 12.54 -3.98
CA LYS A 143 11.22 13.44 -2.82
C LYS A 143 11.09 12.71 -1.48
N THR A 144 10.51 11.54 -1.48
CA THR A 144 10.30 10.69 -0.30
C THR A 144 11.15 9.44 -0.37
N SER A 145 11.03 8.58 0.63
CA SER A 145 11.58 7.23 0.63
C SER A 145 10.58 6.25 1.22
N SER A 146 10.70 4.98 0.86
CA SER A 146 9.82 3.93 1.33
C SER A 146 10.59 2.79 1.97
N TRP A 147 10.19 2.39 3.18
CA TRP A 147 10.64 1.16 3.79
C TRP A 147 10.24 -0.03 2.91
N VAL A 148 11.12 -1.01 2.82
CA VAL A 148 10.90 -2.28 2.11
C VAL A 148 11.10 -3.45 3.07
N VAL A 149 10.67 -4.65 2.67
CA VAL A 149 10.92 -5.87 3.44
C VAL A 149 12.41 -6.00 3.70
N THR A 150 12.78 -6.04 4.96
CA THR A 150 14.18 -6.16 5.40
C THR A 150 14.53 -7.62 5.64
N PRO A 151 15.60 -8.15 5.04
CA PRO A 151 16.09 -9.49 5.32
C PRO A 151 16.36 -9.69 6.82
N ARG A 152 16.03 -10.88 7.31
CA ARG A 152 16.13 -11.22 8.73
C ARG A 152 17.50 -10.93 9.34
N ALA A 153 18.58 -11.29 8.65
CA ALA A 153 19.94 -11.08 9.13
C ALA A 153 20.28 -9.59 9.35
N ILE A 154 19.78 -8.69 8.48
CA ILE A 154 19.94 -7.24 8.63
C ILE A 154 19.10 -6.74 9.80
N ARG A 155 17.86 -7.24 9.93
CA ARG A 155 16.98 -6.81 11.03
C ARG A 155 17.50 -7.26 12.40
N GLU A 156 18.01 -8.48 12.52
CA GLU A 156 18.65 -9.00 13.75
C GLU A 156 19.90 -8.20 14.15
N ALA A 157 20.61 -7.62 13.17
CA ALA A 157 21.70 -6.69 13.41
C ALA A 157 21.25 -5.25 13.76
N GLY A 158 19.94 -5.01 13.94
CA GLY A 158 19.35 -3.73 14.31
C GLY A 158 18.97 -2.81 13.14
N GLY A 159 19.25 -3.21 11.89
CA GLY A 159 18.99 -2.42 10.69
C GLY A 159 17.62 -2.62 10.10
N ALA A 160 17.22 -1.70 9.20
CA ALA A 160 16.11 -1.85 8.29
C ALA A 160 16.41 -1.15 6.96
N LEU A 161 15.86 -1.69 5.85
CA LEU A 161 16.10 -1.21 4.49
C LEU A 161 14.98 -0.26 4.04
N PHE A 162 15.38 0.76 3.28
CA PHE A 162 14.47 1.65 2.58
C PHE A 162 15.04 2.04 1.22
N CYS A 163 14.16 2.44 0.32
CA CYS A 163 14.51 2.79 -1.05
C CYS A 163 14.00 4.17 -1.41
N ASP A 164 14.65 4.79 -2.40
CA ASP A 164 14.17 6.00 -3.05
C ASP A 164 14.67 6.08 -4.50
N ARG A 165 14.24 7.12 -5.22
CA ARG A 165 14.77 7.46 -6.54
C ARG A 165 15.38 8.86 -6.49
N ARG A 166 16.66 8.96 -6.83
CA ARG A 166 17.39 10.23 -6.95
C ARG A 166 18.26 10.22 -8.20
N TYR A 167 18.41 11.37 -8.83
CA TYR A 167 19.27 11.51 -10.00
C TYR A 167 18.97 10.51 -11.14
N GLY A 168 17.69 10.11 -11.30
CA GLY A 168 17.29 9.10 -12.28
C GLY A 168 17.62 7.64 -11.90
N HIS A 169 18.19 7.39 -10.71
CA HIS A 169 18.59 6.06 -10.23
C HIS A 169 17.85 5.65 -8.98
N VAL A 170 17.62 4.34 -8.84
CA VAL A 170 17.03 3.72 -7.65
C VAL A 170 18.15 3.36 -6.68
N PHE A 171 18.01 3.83 -5.45
CA PHE A 171 18.95 3.55 -4.36
C PHE A 171 18.28 2.70 -3.29
N VAL A 172 19.06 1.82 -2.69
CA VAL A 172 18.71 1.06 -1.49
C VAL A 172 19.64 1.47 -0.38
N TYR A 173 19.07 1.87 0.74
CA TYR A 173 19.77 2.35 1.91
C TYR A 173 19.38 1.56 3.15
N HIS A 174 20.06 1.80 4.21
CA HIS A 174 19.74 1.26 5.53
C HIS A 174 19.75 2.35 6.60
N ASN A 175 19.01 2.09 7.67
CA ASN A 175 19.10 2.83 8.93
C ASN A 175 18.85 1.87 10.09
N GLY A 176 19.10 2.31 11.33
CA GLY A 176 18.54 1.63 12.49
C GLY A 176 17.01 1.53 12.35
N ALA A 177 16.45 0.38 12.70
CA ALA A 177 15.02 0.12 12.53
C ALA A 177 14.13 1.09 13.32
N GLU A 178 14.65 1.71 14.39
CA GLU A 178 13.99 2.72 15.23
C GLU A 178 13.92 4.10 14.56
N SER A 179 14.67 4.33 13.47
CA SER A 179 14.70 5.62 12.77
C SER A 179 13.38 5.91 12.09
N TYR A 180 12.96 7.18 12.07
CA TYR A 180 11.84 7.63 11.25
C TYR A 180 12.04 9.08 10.82
N TYR A 181 11.46 9.45 9.67
CA TYR A 181 11.57 10.78 9.08
C TYR A 181 10.23 11.17 8.46
N ALA A 182 9.92 12.46 8.44
CA ALA A 182 8.69 12.98 7.87
C ALA A 182 8.47 12.58 6.39
N ALA A 183 9.56 12.45 5.63
CA ALA A 183 9.53 12.05 4.22
C ALA A 183 9.69 10.54 4.00
N ARG A 184 9.69 9.72 5.05
CA ARG A 184 9.79 8.27 4.93
C ARG A 184 8.50 7.59 5.38
N GLY A 185 7.95 6.79 4.48
CA GLY A 185 6.81 5.92 4.75
C GLY A 185 7.05 4.53 4.20
N PHE A 186 6.02 3.93 3.63
CA PHE A 186 6.14 2.67 2.89
C PHE A 186 5.12 2.60 1.78
N ARG A 187 5.48 1.88 0.71
CA ARG A 187 4.57 1.43 -0.34
C ARG A 187 4.18 0.00 -0.06
N ALA A 188 2.94 -0.32 -0.34
CA ALA A 188 2.41 -1.64 -0.11
C ALA A 188 1.81 -2.22 -1.39
N LYS A 189 1.59 -3.52 -1.35
CA LYS A 189 0.89 -4.29 -2.36
C LYS A 189 -0.24 -5.10 -1.75
N LEU A 190 -1.22 -5.37 -2.57
CA LEU A 190 -2.31 -6.31 -2.30
C LEU A 190 -2.39 -7.32 -3.45
N ARG A 191 -2.12 -8.59 -3.15
CA ARG A 191 -2.42 -9.68 -4.09
C ARG A 191 -3.90 -9.97 -4.07
N VAL A 192 -4.49 -9.98 -5.25
CA VAL A 192 -5.89 -10.37 -5.42
C VAL A 192 -5.91 -11.84 -5.85
N PRO A 193 -6.65 -12.72 -5.15
CA PRO A 193 -6.67 -14.15 -5.45
C PRO A 193 -7.02 -14.43 -6.91
N THR A 194 -6.37 -15.44 -7.49
CA THR A 194 -6.88 -16.07 -8.71
C THR A 194 -8.15 -16.84 -8.37
N ALA A 195 -9.19 -16.65 -9.14
CA ALA A 195 -10.42 -17.42 -9.00
C ALA A 195 -10.16 -18.92 -9.18
#